data_db6b6d9dd4ec7d1e7add4128120e8836
#
_entry.id   db6b6d9dd4ec7d1e7add4128120e8836
#
_cell.length_a   1.000
_cell.length_b   1.000
_cell.length_c   1.000
_cell.angle_alpha   90.00
_cell.angle_beta   90.00
_cell.angle_gamma   90.00
#
_symmetry.space_group_name_H-M   'P 1'
#
loop_
_entity.id
_entity.type
_entity.pdbx_description
1 polymer ?
#
loop_
_entity_poly.entity_id
_entity_poly.type
_entity_poly.pdbx_seq_one_letter_code
_entity_poly.pdbx_strand_id
1 'polypeptide(L)'
;MINIRIKKLTQKGINVASIKRAHHDFDIDTPNTDSYLHRKAGSKQVIVSSSKRWAKITELDNKKEKRIEKLLKKLDNTDIVIVEGFKKELHKKIEIINQSNENYLFNEIENVIAVVSNSKLNANLPQFKKNEIDLIVNFILKY
;
A
#
# COMPACT_ATOMS: atom_id res chain seq x y z
N MET A 1 -3.13 -5.72 -9.61
CA MET A 1 -1.98 -5.03 -10.24
C MET A 1 -0.78 -4.85 -9.30
N ILE A 2 -0.94 -4.42 -8.06
CA ILE A 2 0.15 -4.29 -7.08
C ILE A 2 0.85 -5.62 -6.82
N ASN A 3 0.09 -6.71 -6.66
CA ASN A 3 0.63 -8.05 -6.37
C ASN A 3 1.70 -8.52 -7.36
N ILE A 4 1.53 -8.25 -8.66
CA ILE A 4 2.50 -8.65 -9.69
C ILE A 4 3.81 -7.89 -9.52
N ARG A 5 3.76 -6.60 -9.14
CA ARG A 5 4.93 -5.76 -8.89
C ARG A 5 5.67 -6.21 -7.64
N ILE A 6 4.95 -6.51 -6.56
CA ILE A 6 5.52 -7.10 -5.34
C ILE A 6 6.25 -8.40 -5.69
N LYS A 7 5.59 -9.30 -6.42
CA LYS A 7 6.20 -10.57 -6.86
C LYS A 7 7.49 -10.36 -7.65
N LYS A 8 7.52 -9.41 -8.58
CA LYS A 8 8.73 -9.11 -9.38
C LYS A 8 9.86 -8.52 -8.55
N LEU A 9 9.55 -7.63 -7.61
CA LEU A 9 10.54 -7.06 -6.68
C LEU A 9 11.13 -8.14 -5.78
N THR A 10 10.30 -9.00 -5.20
CA THR A 10 10.76 -10.10 -4.33
C THR A 10 11.58 -11.14 -5.10
N GLN A 11 11.26 -11.42 -6.36
CA GLN A 11 12.07 -12.27 -7.25
C GLN A 11 13.46 -11.68 -7.54
N LYS A 12 13.63 -10.36 -7.41
CA LYS A 12 14.94 -9.68 -7.52
C LYS A 12 15.70 -9.61 -6.18
N GLY A 13 15.21 -10.27 -5.13
CA GLY A 13 15.82 -10.28 -3.80
C GLY A 13 15.52 -9.05 -2.95
N ILE A 14 14.55 -8.21 -3.34
CA ILE A 14 14.16 -7.01 -2.62
C ILE A 14 13.19 -7.38 -1.49
N ASN A 15 13.45 -6.92 -0.28
CA ASN A 15 12.53 -7.04 0.85
C ASN A 15 11.43 -5.99 0.74
N VAL A 16 10.23 -6.45 0.36
CA VAL A 16 9.09 -5.57 0.10
C VAL A 16 8.09 -5.65 1.25
N ALA A 17 7.74 -4.52 1.84
CA ALA A 17 6.56 -4.38 2.66
C ALA A 17 5.44 -3.67 1.90
N SER A 18 4.22 -3.79 2.38
CA SER A 18 3.08 -3.06 1.81
C SER A 18 2.20 -2.48 2.90
N ILE A 19 1.69 -1.27 2.64
CA ILE A 19 0.68 -0.61 3.46
C ILE A 19 -0.53 -0.38 2.57
N LYS A 20 -1.71 -0.82 3.03
CA LYS A 20 -2.97 -0.57 2.34
C LYS A 20 -3.88 0.27 3.24
N ARG A 21 -4.39 1.38 2.71
CA ARG A 21 -5.46 2.14 3.33
C ARG A 21 -6.80 1.47 3.01
N ALA A 22 -7.53 1.07 4.04
CA ALA A 22 -8.91 0.63 3.87
C ALA A 22 -9.84 1.84 3.74
N HIS A 23 -10.84 1.76 2.87
CA HIS A 23 -11.83 2.82 2.69
C HIS A 23 -13.00 2.69 3.67
N HIS A 24 -13.17 1.51 4.24
CA HIS A 24 -14.20 1.17 5.22
C HIS A 24 -13.56 0.46 6.40
N ASP A 25 -14.32 0.30 7.47
CA ASP A 25 -13.93 -0.54 8.59
C ASP A 25 -13.62 -1.95 8.08
N PHE A 26 -12.53 -2.51 8.55
CA PHE A 26 -12.10 -3.85 8.17
C PHE A 26 -11.88 -4.71 9.42
N ASP A 27 -12.16 -5.97 9.31
CA ASP A 27 -11.75 -6.98 10.30
C ASP A 27 -10.81 -7.98 9.63
N ILE A 28 -9.63 -8.16 10.22
CA ILE A 28 -8.61 -9.11 9.73
C ILE A 28 -8.60 -10.38 10.55
N ASP A 29 -9.36 -10.36 11.64
CA ASP A 29 -9.44 -11.48 12.58
C ASP A 29 -10.56 -12.44 12.17
N THR A 30 -10.39 -13.71 12.49
CA THR A 30 -11.41 -14.72 12.23
C THR A 30 -12.46 -14.71 13.34
N PRO A 31 -13.76 -14.53 13.02
CA PRO A 31 -14.82 -14.55 14.02
C PRO A 31 -14.78 -15.83 14.88
N ASN A 32 -15.04 -15.66 16.18
CA ASN A 32 -15.09 -16.71 17.19
C ASN A 32 -13.74 -17.38 17.53
N THR A 33 -12.62 -16.86 17.08
CA THR A 33 -11.30 -17.24 17.60
C THR A 33 -11.01 -16.51 18.91
N ASP A 34 -10.06 -17.02 19.70
CA ASP A 34 -9.69 -16.39 20.98
C ASP A 34 -9.25 -14.94 20.82
N SER A 35 -8.47 -14.61 19.79
CA SER A 35 -8.04 -13.24 19.48
C SER A 35 -9.24 -12.32 19.23
N TYR A 36 -10.20 -12.79 18.45
CA TYR A 36 -11.46 -12.08 18.20
C TYR A 36 -12.24 -11.83 19.49
N LEU A 37 -12.38 -12.87 20.33
CA LEU A 37 -13.10 -12.78 21.61
C LEU A 37 -12.40 -11.84 22.60
N HIS A 38 -11.06 -11.84 22.65
CA HIS A 38 -10.30 -10.89 23.46
C HIS A 38 -10.58 -9.43 23.06
N ARG A 39 -10.63 -9.12 21.74
CA ARG A 39 -10.98 -7.78 21.26
C ARG A 39 -12.42 -7.40 21.62
N LYS A 40 -13.36 -8.32 21.42
CA LYS A 40 -14.77 -8.10 21.77
C LYS A 40 -14.98 -7.89 23.27
N ALA A 41 -14.15 -8.52 24.11
CA ALA A 41 -14.14 -8.31 25.54
C ALA A 41 -13.49 -6.99 25.99
N GLY A 42 -12.95 -6.19 25.04
CA GLY A 42 -12.41 -4.84 25.30
C GLY A 42 -10.89 -4.74 25.31
N SER A 43 -10.17 -5.79 24.89
CA SER A 43 -8.72 -5.71 24.74
C SER A 43 -8.34 -4.72 23.64
N LYS A 44 -7.58 -3.67 24.01
CA LYS A 44 -7.16 -2.62 23.08
C LYS A 44 -6.08 -3.05 22.09
N GLN A 45 -5.31 -4.04 22.46
CA GLN A 45 -4.26 -4.61 21.59
C GLN A 45 -4.21 -6.12 21.78
N VAL A 46 -4.15 -6.84 20.67
CA VAL A 46 -3.99 -8.29 20.67
C VAL A 46 -2.82 -8.65 19.77
N ILE A 47 -1.96 -9.53 20.25
CA ILE A 47 -0.90 -10.15 19.45
C ILE A 47 -1.21 -11.64 19.31
N VAL A 48 -1.23 -12.10 18.07
CA VAL A 48 -1.29 -13.51 17.74
C VAL A 48 0.05 -13.94 17.16
N SER A 49 0.65 -15.00 17.69
CA SER A 49 1.98 -15.44 17.28
C SER A 49 2.04 -16.95 17.06
N SER A 50 2.82 -17.35 16.05
CA SER A 50 3.16 -18.72 15.73
C SER A 50 4.61 -18.80 15.25
N SER A 51 5.13 -20.02 15.03
CA SER A 51 6.46 -20.20 14.45
C SER A 51 6.63 -19.66 13.02
N LYS A 52 5.53 -19.39 12.31
CA LYS A 52 5.56 -18.93 10.90
C LYS A 52 5.26 -17.44 10.74
N ARG A 53 4.49 -16.86 11.63
CA ARG A 53 4.06 -15.46 11.53
C ARG A 53 3.51 -14.95 12.85
N TRP A 54 3.49 -13.65 13.00
CA TRP A 54 2.76 -12.97 14.05
C TRP A 54 1.99 -11.80 13.48
N ALA A 55 0.94 -11.37 14.18
CA ALA A 55 0.18 -10.19 13.84
C ALA A 55 -0.18 -9.41 15.12
N LYS A 56 -0.23 -8.10 15.01
CA LYS A 56 -0.71 -7.19 16.06
C LYS A 56 -1.92 -6.44 15.56
N ILE A 57 -3.02 -6.54 16.29
CA ILE A 57 -4.22 -5.75 16.06
C ILE A 57 -4.30 -4.69 17.15
N THR A 58 -4.61 -3.46 16.77
CA THR A 58 -4.78 -2.33 17.70
C THR A 58 -6.09 -1.64 17.40
N GLU A 59 -7.00 -1.63 18.35
CA GLU A 59 -8.24 -0.85 18.30
C GLU A 59 -7.94 0.64 18.45
N LEU A 60 -8.59 1.47 17.66
CA LEU A 60 -8.40 2.92 17.67
C LEU A 60 -9.61 3.60 18.34
N ASP A 61 -9.43 4.14 19.53
CA ASP A 61 -10.52 4.76 20.32
C ASP A 61 -11.05 6.05 19.71
N ASN A 62 -10.21 6.78 18.97
CA ASN A 62 -10.51 8.15 18.52
C ASN A 62 -11.04 8.24 17.08
N LYS A 63 -11.33 7.13 16.43
CA LYS A 63 -11.71 7.07 15.01
C LYS A 63 -10.77 7.85 14.07
N LYS A 64 -9.54 8.16 14.54
CA LYS A 64 -8.50 8.82 13.76
C LYS A 64 -7.57 7.78 13.18
N GLU A 65 -7.52 7.75 11.86
CA GLU A 65 -6.56 6.94 11.11
C GLU A 65 -5.12 7.28 11.51
N LYS A 66 -4.26 6.26 11.60
CA LYS A 66 -2.84 6.51 11.85
C LYS A 66 -2.19 7.14 10.63
N ARG A 67 -1.39 8.18 10.88
CA ARG A 67 -0.55 8.79 9.85
C ARG A 67 0.45 7.78 9.30
N ILE A 68 0.76 7.90 8.01
CA ILE A 68 1.63 6.96 7.29
C ILE A 68 3.01 6.83 7.95
N GLU A 69 3.58 7.91 8.48
CA GLU A 69 4.89 7.88 9.12
C GLU A 69 4.91 6.99 10.37
N LYS A 70 3.79 6.92 11.10
CA LYS A 70 3.64 6.02 12.26
C LYS A 70 3.49 4.56 11.84
N LEU A 71 2.90 4.30 10.67
CA LEU A 71 2.77 2.96 10.11
C LEU A 71 4.11 2.48 9.57
N LEU A 72 4.86 3.34 8.85
CA LEU A 72 6.19 3.03 8.34
C LEU A 72 7.16 2.60 9.46
N LYS A 73 7.09 3.25 10.63
CA LYS A 73 7.91 2.89 11.81
C LYS A 73 7.56 1.51 12.42
N LYS A 74 6.56 0.81 11.91
CA LYS A 74 6.21 -0.55 12.34
C LYS A 74 6.75 -1.63 11.40
N LEU A 75 7.45 -1.23 10.36
CA LEU A 75 8.04 -2.13 9.36
C LEU A 75 9.54 -2.21 9.60
N ASP A 76 10.05 -3.42 9.70
CA ASP A 76 11.47 -3.72 9.92
C ASP A 76 12.06 -4.44 8.69
N ASN A 77 13.37 -4.32 8.49
CA ASN A 77 14.13 -5.04 7.45
C ASN A 77 13.50 -4.95 6.05
N THR A 78 13.14 -3.73 5.64
CA THR A 78 12.42 -3.48 4.39
C THR A 78 13.22 -2.54 3.50
N ASP A 79 13.44 -2.95 2.25
CA ASP A 79 14.12 -2.12 1.25
C ASP A 79 13.14 -1.16 0.57
N ILE A 80 11.91 -1.64 0.30
CA ILE A 80 10.85 -0.87 -0.36
C ILE A 80 9.52 -1.07 0.35
N VAL A 81 8.79 0.02 0.56
CA VAL A 81 7.40 -0.01 1.03
C VAL A 81 6.48 0.42 -0.10
N ILE A 82 5.57 -0.46 -0.50
CA ILE A 82 4.51 -0.15 -1.46
C ILE A 82 3.26 0.28 -0.70
N VAL A 83 2.81 1.49 -0.96
CA VAL A 83 1.65 2.08 -0.29
C VAL A 83 0.47 2.16 -1.26
N GLU A 84 -0.65 1.55 -0.89
CA GLU A 84 -1.92 1.66 -1.60
C GLU A 84 -2.86 2.62 -0.85
N GLY A 85 -3.29 3.67 -1.50
CA GLY A 85 -4.02 4.78 -0.89
C GLY A 85 -3.08 5.90 -0.42
N PHE A 86 -3.48 6.65 0.60
CA PHE A 86 -2.69 7.79 1.14
C PHE A 86 -2.29 8.83 0.08
N LYS A 87 -3.15 9.08 -0.90
CA LYS A 87 -2.85 9.94 -2.07
C LYS A 87 -2.47 11.38 -1.73
N LYS A 88 -2.87 11.88 -0.56
CA LYS A 88 -2.57 13.24 -0.09
C LYS A 88 -1.22 13.36 0.62
N GLU A 89 -0.54 12.26 0.91
CA GLU A 89 0.77 12.27 1.56
C GLU A 89 1.89 12.65 0.59
N LEU A 90 3.05 13.09 1.10
CA LEU A 90 4.12 13.66 0.29
C LEU A 90 5.02 12.63 -0.42
N HIS A 91 4.84 11.33 -0.20
CA HIS A 91 5.65 10.30 -0.87
C HIS A 91 5.45 10.31 -2.38
N LYS A 92 6.44 9.81 -3.12
CA LYS A 92 6.38 9.63 -4.58
C LYS A 92 5.25 8.67 -4.95
N LYS A 93 4.54 8.96 -6.02
CA LYS A 93 3.35 8.23 -6.45
C LYS A 93 3.44 7.84 -7.91
N ILE A 94 2.86 6.68 -8.22
CA ILE A 94 2.58 6.26 -9.59
C ILE A 94 1.06 6.16 -9.72
N GLU A 95 0.48 6.98 -10.58
CA GLU A 95 -0.95 6.91 -10.82
C GLU A 95 -1.29 5.79 -11.79
N ILE A 96 -2.24 4.93 -11.41
CA ILE A 96 -2.75 3.85 -12.25
C ILE A 96 -4.13 4.22 -12.76
N ILE A 97 -4.22 4.43 -14.07
CA ILE A 97 -5.43 4.89 -14.75
C ILE A 97 -6.10 3.70 -15.42
N ASN A 98 -7.31 3.37 -14.97
CA ASN A 98 -8.10 2.26 -15.49
C ASN A 98 -9.04 2.68 -16.62
N GLN A 99 -9.58 3.88 -16.53
CA GLN A 99 -10.47 4.49 -17.50
C GLN A 99 -9.99 5.92 -17.76
N SER A 100 -10.20 6.42 -18.97
CA SER A 100 -9.94 7.83 -19.28
C SER A 100 -10.97 8.68 -18.55
N ASN A 101 -10.52 9.43 -17.57
CA ASN A 101 -11.31 10.43 -16.85
C ASN A 101 -10.76 11.80 -17.19
N GLU A 102 -11.57 12.83 -17.04
CA GLU A 102 -11.12 14.23 -17.20
C GLU A 102 -10.25 14.70 -16.01
N ASN A 103 -10.40 14.07 -14.84
CA ASN A 103 -9.69 14.43 -13.61
C ASN A 103 -8.60 13.41 -13.27
N TYR A 104 -7.39 13.66 -13.74
CA TYR A 104 -6.22 12.85 -13.39
C TYR A 104 -5.55 13.39 -12.12
N LEU A 105 -5.13 12.49 -11.23
CA LEU A 105 -4.48 12.87 -9.97
C LEU A 105 -3.15 13.61 -10.22
N PHE A 106 -2.43 13.30 -11.30
CA PHE A 106 -1.19 14.00 -11.63
C PHE A 106 -1.36 15.49 -11.93
N ASN A 107 -2.59 15.95 -12.21
CA ASN A 107 -2.92 17.37 -12.35
C ASN A 107 -3.32 18.03 -11.03
N GLU A 108 -3.67 17.26 -10.01
CA GLU A 108 -4.28 17.74 -8.76
C GLU A 108 -3.36 17.63 -7.55
N ILE A 109 -2.45 16.67 -7.56
CA ILE A 109 -1.61 16.34 -6.40
C ILE A 109 -0.13 16.30 -6.75
N GLU A 110 0.68 16.69 -5.78
CA GLU A 110 2.14 16.67 -5.91
C GLU A 110 2.74 15.26 -5.85
N ASN A 111 3.98 15.17 -6.36
CA ASN A 111 4.80 13.96 -6.29
C ASN A 111 4.26 12.75 -7.06
N VAL A 112 3.41 12.95 -8.06
CA VAL A 112 3.15 11.94 -9.07
C VAL A 112 4.33 11.92 -10.03
N ILE A 113 5.10 10.82 -10.04
CA ILE A 113 6.36 10.70 -10.78
C ILE A 113 6.23 9.88 -12.07
N ALA A 114 5.14 9.16 -12.24
CA ALA A 114 4.82 8.41 -13.45
C ALA A 114 3.33 8.06 -13.50
N VAL A 115 2.86 7.70 -14.68
CA VAL A 115 1.51 7.19 -14.91
C VAL A 115 1.54 5.81 -15.57
N VAL A 116 0.57 4.97 -15.24
CA VAL A 116 0.37 3.64 -15.84
C VAL A 116 -1.01 3.62 -16.49
N SER A 117 -1.05 3.55 -17.81
CA SER A 117 -2.30 3.54 -18.58
C SER A 117 -2.13 2.75 -19.88
N ASN A 118 -3.19 2.10 -20.36
CA ASN A 118 -3.18 1.50 -21.70
C ASN A 118 -3.46 2.54 -22.79
N SER A 119 -4.09 3.66 -22.43
CA SER A 119 -4.34 4.78 -23.33
C SER A 119 -3.21 5.79 -23.27
N LYS A 120 -2.87 6.40 -24.41
CA LYS A 120 -1.91 7.51 -24.44
C LYS A 120 -2.53 8.73 -23.78
N LEU A 121 -1.81 9.33 -22.83
CA LEU A 121 -2.23 10.51 -22.10
C LEU A 121 -1.38 11.71 -22.48
N ASN A 122 -1.96 12.89 -22.42
CA ASN A 122 -1.23 14.15 -22.53
C ASN A 122 -0.67 14.52 -21.14
N ALA A 123 0.40 13.83 -20.74
CA ALA A 123 1.07 14.02 -19.46
C ALA A 123 2.56 14.23 -19.70
N ASN A 124 3.14 15.24 -19.07
CA ASN A 124 4.60 15.47 -19.07
C ASN A 124 5.29 14.60 -18.00
N LEU A 125 4.97 13.30 -17.97
CA LEU A 125 5.46 12.31 -17.02
C LEU A 125 5.80 11.01 -17.77
N PRO A 126 6.75 10.21 -17.29
CA PRO A 126 6.96 8.85 -17.76
C PRO A 126 5.64 8.08 -17.76
N GLN A 127 5.33 7.46 -18.89
CA GLN A 127 4.12 6.70 -19.08
C GLN A 127 4.44 5.25 -19.42
N PHE A 128 3.79 4.32 -18.72
CA PHE A 128 3.92 2.89 -18.92
C PHE A 128 2.56 2.27 -19.23
N LYS A 129 2.57 1.19 -20.04
CA LYS A 129 1.40 0.34 -20.20
C LYS A 129 1.26 -0.60 -19.00
N LYS A 130 0.04 -1.08 -18.73
CA LYS A 130 -0.25 -1.97 -17.59
C LYS A 130 0.53 -3.29 -17.63
N ASN A 131 0.86 -3.78 -18.82
CA ASN A 131 1.62 -5.02 -19.03
C ASN A 131 3.14 -4.83 -19.02
N GLU A 132 3.67 -3.61 -19.03
CA GLU A 132 5.10 -3.29 -18.97
C GLU A 132 5.65 -3.39 -17.52
N ILE A 133 5.42 -4.55 -16.89
CA ILE A 133 5.72 -4.75 -15.46
C ILE A 133 7.19 -4.55 -15.15
N ASP A 134 8.09 -5.10 -15.98
CA ASP A 134 9.53 -5.00 -15.75
C ASP A 134 10.05 -3.56 -15.89
N LEU A 135 9.51 -2.79 -16.84
CA LEU A 135 9.83 -1.37 -16.97
C LEU A 135 9.38 -0.57 -15.76
N ILE A 136 8.18 -0.83 -15.26
CA ILE A 136 7.64 -0.19 -14.05
C ILE A 136 8.50 -0.54 -12.82
N VAL A 137 8.86 -1.81 -12.65
CA VAL A 137 9.70 -2.27 -11.54
C VAL A 137 11.09 -1.63 -11.61
N ASN A 138 11.72 -1.60 -12.79
CA ASN A 138 13.01 -0.95 -12.97
C ASN A 138 12.94 0.57 -12.74
N PHE A 139 11.81 1.20 -13.07
CA PHE A 139 11.58 2.61 -12.74
C PHE A 139 11.48 2.84 -11.23
N ILE A 140 10.72 2.00 -10.52
CA ILE A 140 10.60 2.06 -9.04
C ILE A 140 11.96 1.95 -8.37
N LEU A 141 12.82 1.04 -8.84
CA LEU A 141 14.15 0.80 -8.25
C LEU A 141 15.15 1.95 -8.45
N LYS A 142 14.84 2.97 -9.23
CA LYS A 142 15.67 4.18 -9.41
C LYS A 142 15.42 5.24 -8.33
N TYR A 143 14.40 5.08 -7.51
CA TYR A 143 13.96 6.04 -6.49
C TYR A 143 14.04 5.49 -5.07
#